data_37b1d7a0a71c468a56f2a58b6e56697e
#
_entry.id   37b1d7a0a71c468a56f2a58b6e56697e
#
_cell.length_a   1.000
_cell.length_b   1.000
_cell.length_c   1.000
_cell.angle_alpha   90.00
_cell.angle_beta   90.00
_cell.angle_gamma   90.00
#
_symmetry.space_group_name_H-M   'P 1'
#
loop_
_entity.id
_entity.type
_entity.pdbx_description
1 polymer ?
#
loop_
_entity_poly.entity_id
_entity_poly.type
_entity_poly.pdbx_seq_one_letter_code
_entity_poly.pdbx_strand_id
1 'polypeptide(L)'
;MRLSKLNIKKINLLDVDDKYSAQDILMKMGELYQFESGIYAYGTIWLKLQKNIENIIIEELDKADCMQVEFPKLQPKKIWEQSNRWSVYTKENDIMYTIENNLGEYGLAPTAEECATIYGSNRLLSYKNLPATYYQISEKFRKEIRARGYLFRPRTFTMMDAYSFDKSKEDMNKTYNKMHEVYLKIFERLGIKIIPTVSDGGTMGGNVSEEFQAVTALGEDTILYDEDLDVGINKEVLDFENKDEYLAQLNIKDISKMKEYSSVELGNNFQLGTKYSESMGLFFKDEQGKEKPYYMGCYGIGVGRIVATILENNVIKENEKIKGFSIPANIAPYKVQIIYKEDKKNIAEDLYKQLNEMNVPCIIDDRDDESIGSKIKDVHIMGTPYVIVLGNRFENGIVEIEETKSCKKYEVDFEKVGMFLRNSEGIRDVLVFLHNWHNFRMHRIRK
;
A
#
# COMPACT_ATOMS: atom_id res chain seq x y z
N MET A 1 18.13 -11.20 -9.98
CA MET A 1 17.60 -12.51 -9.51
C MET A 1 17.53 -13.48 -10.67
N ARG A 2 17.76 -14.79 -10.45
CA ARG A 2 17.54 -15.85 -11.45
C ARG A 2 16.19 -16.51 -11.21
N LEU A 3 15.43 -16.72 -12.27
CA LEU A 3 14.07 -17.25 -12.14
C LEU A 3 14.05 -18.69 -11.61
N SER A 4 15.03 -19.53 -12.03
CA SER A 4 15.19 -20.89 -11.51
C SER A 4 15.31 -21.00 -9.98
N LYS A 5 15.76 -19.92 -9.31
CA LYS A 5 15.95 -19.88 -7.86
C LYS A 5 14.68 -19.52 -7.08
N LEU A 6 13.66 -18.99 -7.74
CA LEU A 6 12.39 -18.67 -7.09
C LEU A 6 11.49 -19.90 -6.90
N ASN A 7 11.79 -21.00 -7.58
CA ASN A 7 11.02 -22.26 -7.49
C ASN A 7 9.51 -22.06 -7.69
N ILE A 8 9.13 -21.19 -8.62
CA ILE A 8 7.74 -20.88 -8.91
C ILE A 8 7.05 -22.10 -9.50
N LYS A 9 5.88 -22.44 -8.97
CA LYS A 9 5.07 -23.54 -9.52
C LYS A 9 4.47 -23.14 -10.86
N LYS A 10 4.46 -24.08 -11.81
CA LYS A 10 3.69 -23.92 -13.05
C LYS A 10 2.20 -23.92 -12.72
N ILE A 11 1.48 -22.96 -13.28
CA ILE A 11 0.05 -22.83 -13.08
C ILE A 11 -0.72 -22.93 -14.41
N ASN A 12 -1.96 -23.41 -14.30
CA ASN A 12 -2.92 -23.35 -15.40
C ASN A 12 -3.84 -22.15 -15.16
N LEU A 13 -3.78 -21.14 -16.00
CA LEU A 13 -4.59 -19.93 -15.87
C LEU A 13 -6.11 -20.19 -16.03
N LEU A 14 -6.52 -21.33 -16.61
CA LEU A 14 -7.93 -21.71 -16.71
C LEU A 14 -8.55 -22.09 -15.36
N ASP A 15 -7.73 -22.41 -14.37
CA ASP A 15 -8.16 -22.79 -13.03
C ASP A 15 -8.13 -21.63 -12.04
N VAL A 16 -7.83 -20.41 -12.51
CA VAL A 16 -7.73 -19.19 -11.68
C VAL A 16 -9.12 -18.65 -11.37
N ASP A 17 -9.33 -18.25 -10.12
CA ASP A 17 -10.56 -17.59 -9.66
C ASP A 17 -10.78 -16.25 -10.40
N ASP A 18 -11.95 -16.08 -10.99
CA ASP A 18 -12.27 -14.88 -11.79
C ASP A 18 -12.46 -13.63 -10.92
N LYS A 19 -12.80 -13.81 -9.64
CA LYS A 19 -13.07 -12.70 -8.72
C LYS A 19 -11.78 -12.14 -8.09
N TYR A 20 -10.90 -13.03 -7.61
CA TYR A 20 -9.63 -12.65 -6.96
C TYR A 20 -8.43 -13.17 -7.76
N SER A 21 -8.41 -12.80 -9.04
CA SER A 21 -7.53 -13.43 -10.03
C SER A 21 -6.05 -13.31 -9.71
N ALA A 22 -5.58 -12.12 -9.35
CA ALA A 22 -4.17 -11.90 -9.07
C ALA A 22 -3.72 -12.58 -7.77
N GLN A 23 -4.55 -12.55 -6.73
CA GLN A 23 -4.25 -13.22 -5.46
C GLN A 23 -4.27 -14.75 -5.62
N ASP A 24 -5.21 -15.29 -6.40
CA ASP A 24 -5.26 -16.74 -6.67
C ASP A 24 -4.05 -17.20 -7.52
N ILE A 25 -3.59 -16.38 -8.47
CA ILE A 25 -2.32 -16.62 -9.18
C ILE A 25 -1.16 -16.73 -8.17
N LEU A 26 -1.02 -15.78 -7.25
CA LEU A 26 0.02 -15.82 -6.23
C LEU A 26 -0.07 -17.05 -5.33
N MET A 27 -1.28 -17.47 -4.97
CA MET A 27 -1.50 -18.71 -4.21
C MET A 27 -1.02 -19.93 -4.99
N LYS A 28 -1.47 -20.06 -6.25
CA LYS A 28 -1.15 -21.21 -7.11
C LYS A 28 0.34 -21.30 -7.45
N MET A 29 1.00 -20.16 -7.67
CA MET A 29 2.44 -20.14 -7.92
C MET A 29 3.30 -20.33 -6.65
N GLY A 30 2.71 -20.29 -5.46
CA GLY A 30 3.37 -20.51 -4.18
C GLY A 30 3.99 -19.25 -3.54
N GLU A 31 3.68 -18.06 -4.06
CA GLU A 31 4.12 -16.78 -3.49
C GLU A 31 3.22 -16.31 -2.32
N LEU A 32 2.03 -16.86 -2.22
CA LEU A 32 1.14 -16.71 -1.09
C LEU A 32 0.72 -18.12 -0.63
N TYR A 33 0.94 -18.45 0.63
CA TYR A 33 0.56 -19.75 1.18
C TYR A 33 -0.33 -19.58 2.41
N GLN A 34 -1.52 -20.15 2.36
CA GLN A 34 -2.50 -20.10 3.44
C GLN A 34 -2.30 -21.28 4.40
N PHE A 35 -1.95 -20.99 5.65
CA PHE A 35 -1.91 -21.99 6.72
C PHE A 35 -3.30 -22.23 7.31
N GLU A 36 -4.05 -21.15 7.49
CA GLU A 36 -5.44 -21.14 7.96
C GLU A 36 -6.14 -19.91 7.38
N SER A 37 -7.47 -19.88 7.43
CA SER A 37 -8.24 -18.71 6.98
C SER A 37 -7.71 -17.41 7.65
N GLY A 38 -7.24 -16.48 6.82
CA GLY A 38 -6.69 -15.20 7.28
C GLY A 38 -5.26 -15.26 7.84
N ILE A 39 -4.55 -16.39 7.75
CA ILE A 39 -3.15 -16.56 8.20
C ILE A 39 -2.31 -17.07 7.04
N TYR A 40 -1.35 -16.23 6.58
CA TYR A 40 -0.59 -16.46 5.36
C TYR A 40 0.93 -16.39 5.58
N ALA A 41 1.66 -17.16 4.76
CA ALA A 41 3.06 -16.89 4.49
C ALA A 41 3.19 -16.17 3.15
N TYR A 42 4.18 -15.32 3.05
CA TYR A 42 4.45 -14.46 1.91
C TYR A 42 5.80 -14.82 1.26
N GLY A 43 5.80 -14.97 -0.05
CA GLY A 43 7.00 -15.27 -0.83
C GLY A 43 7.82 -14.02 -1.18
N THR A 44 8.87 -14.25 -1.96
CA THR A 44 9.88 -13.22 -2.29
C THR A 44 9.29 -12.05 -3.10
N ILE A 45 8.41 -12.33 -4.06
CA ILE A 45 7.80 -11.30 -4.91
C ILE A 45 6.90 -10.41 -4.08
N TRP A 46 6.02 -11.02 -3.27
CA TRP A 46 5.15 -10.29 -2.36
C TRP A 46 5.93 -9.38 -1.41
N LEU A 47 6.93 -9.93 -0.71
CA LEU A 47 7.69 -9.16 0.29
C LEU A 47 8.45 -7.99 -0.33
N LYS A 48 8.98 -8.15 -1.55
CA LYS A 48 9.64 -7.05 -2.27
C LYS A 48 8.63 -5.98 -2.70
N LEU A 49 7.46 -6.39 -3.20
CA LEU A 49 6.38 -5.46 -3.58
C LEU A 49 5.89 -4.67 -2.36
N GLN A 50 5.60 -5.38 -1.27
CA GLN A 50 5.21 -4.75 0.00
C GLN A 50 6.27 -3.75 0.46
N LYS A 51 7.55 -4.11 0.42
CA LYS A 51 8.65 -3.21 0.83
C LYS A 51 8.77 -1.97 -0.05
N ASN A 52 8.54 -2.08 -1.35
CA ASN A 52 8.54 -0.92 -2.25
C ASN A 52 7.38 0.03 -1.92
N ILE A 53 6.20 -0.50 -1.58
CA ILE A 53 5.05 0.30 -1.12
C ILE A 53 5.36 0.97 0.24
N GLU A 54 5.91 0.22 1.20
CA GLU A 54 6.33 0.75 2.50
C GLU A 54 7.33 1.90 2.35
N ASN A 55 8.29 1.79 1.43
CA ASN A 55 9.26 2.85 1.17
C ASN A 55 8.59 4.14 0.68
N ILE A 56 7.57 4.06 -0.19
CA ILE A 56 6.79 5.24 -0.63
C ILE A 56 6.07 5.88 0.55
N ILE A 57 5.46 5.07 1.43
CA ILE A 57 4.79 5.55 2.63
C ILE A 57 5.79 6.27 3.56
N ILE A 58 6.94 5.65 3.82
CA ILE A 58 8.02 6.21 4.65
C ILE A 58 8.48 7.56 4.10
N GLU A 59 8.78 7.63 2.80
CA GLU A 59 9.25 8.87 2.17
C GLU A 59 8.27 10.03 2.29
N GLU A 60 6.95 9.80 2.17
CA GLU A 60 5.96 10.86 2.32
C GLU A 60 5.75 11.26 3.80
N LEU A 61 5.81 10.30 4.72
CA LEU A 61 5.75 10.59 6.16
C LEU A 61 6.99 11.34 6.65
N ASP A 62 8.18 10.97 6.17
CA ASP A 62 9.43 11.67 6.52
C ASP A 62 9.42 13.10 5.99
N LYS A 63 8.94 13.37 4.76
CA LYS A 63 8.72 14.72 4.23
C LYS A 63 7.72 15.53 5.05
N ALA A 64 6.85 14.87 5.79
CA ALA A 64 5.88 15.48 6.68
C ALA A 64 6.40 15.61 8.13
N ASP A 65 7.70 15.40 8.38
CA ASP A 65 8.34 15.44 9.70
C ASP A 65 7.73 14.44 10.71
N CYS A 66 7.20 13.32 10.23
CA CYS A 66 6.74 12.24 11.10
C CYS A 66 7.94 11.37 11.51
N MET A 67 7.95 10.92 12.75
CA MET A 67 9.06 10.16 13.33
C MET A 67 8.75 8.66 13.37
N GLN A 68 9.58 7.85 12.71
CA GLN A 68 9.43 6.40 12.74
C GLN A 68 9.80 5.83 14.11
N VAL A 69 8.97 4.94 14.63
CA VAL A 69 9.15 4.21 15.88
C VAL A 69 8.71 2.75 15.69
N GLU A 70 8.90 1.92 16.69
CA GLU A 70 8.32 0.58 16.75
C GLU A 70 7.75 0.35 18.15
N PHE A 71 6.46 0.05 18.23
CA PHE A 71 5.78 -0.31 19.47
C PHE A 71 5.72 -1.82 19.65
N PRO A 72 5.65 -2.32 20.91
CA PRO A 72 5.58 -3.74 21.18
C PRO A 72 4.31 -4.37 20.60
N LYS A 73 4.48 -5.54 19.96
CA LYS A 73 3.36 -6.34 19.43
C LYS A 73 2.67 -7.13 20.56
N LEU A 74 3.41 -7.49 21.60
CA LEU A 74 2.87 -8.08 22.82
C LEU A 74 2.66 -6.97 23.85
N GLN A 75 1.39 -6.62 24.12
CA GLN A 75 1.01 -5.48 24.93
C GLN A 75 0.42 -5.92 26.28
N PRO A 76 0.92 -5.38 27.41
CA PRO A 76 0.37 -5.72 28.72
C PRO A 76 -1.08 -5.26 28.89
N LYS A 77 -1.94 -6.08 29.48
CA LYS A 77 -3.34 -5.75 29.81
C LYS A 77 -3.47 -4.41 30.53
N LYS A 78 -2.57 -4.13 31.49
CA LYS A 78 -2.61 -2.92 32.33
C LYS A 78 -2.68 -1.60 31.54
N ILE A 79 -2.04 -1.50 30.35
CA ILE A 79 -2.09 -0.27 29.56
C ILE A 79 -3.44 -0.09 28.88
N TRP A 80 -4.09 -1.19 28.49
CA TRP A 80 -5.43 -1.21 27.91
C TRP A 80 -6.53 -0.95 28.95
N GLU A 81 -6.29 -1.33 30.22
CA GLU A 81 -7.17 -0.99 31.34
C GLU A 81 -7.14 0.52 31.63
N GLN A 82 -5.97 1.18 31.50
CA GLN A 82 -5.85 2.62 31.66
C GLN A 82 -6.69 3.41 30.63
N SER A 83 -6.81 2.93 29.43
CA SER A 83 -7.65 3.52 28.37
C SER A 83 -9.12 3.07 28.44
N ASN A 84 -9.47 2.16 29.35
CA ASN A 84 -10.77 1.49 29.45
C ASN A 84 -11.16 0.66 28.23
N ARG A 85 -10.18 0.20 27.43
CA ARG A 85 -10.44 -0.54 26.17
C ARG A 85 -10.22 -2.06 26.27
N TRP A 86 -9.68 -2.58 27.39
CA TRP A 86 -9.44 -4.01 27.52
C TRP A 86 -10.71 -4.84 27.34
N SER A 87 -11.79 -4.52 28.08
CA SER A 87 -13.06 -5.25 27.97
C SER A 87 -13.70 -5.09 26.59
N VAL A 88 -13.63 -3.90 26.02
CA VAL A 88 -14.17 -3.59 24.70
C VAL A 88 -13.53 -4.49 23.62
N TYR A 89 -12.19 -4.65 23.67
CA TYR A 89 -11.46 -5.40 22.65
C TYR A 89 -11.43 -6.92 22.89
N THR A 90 -11.63 -7.37 24.13
CA THR A 90 -11.52 -8.81 24.46
C THR A 90 -12.85 -9.51 24.71
N LYS A 91 -13.91 -8.76 25.10
CA LYS A 91 -15.22 -9.33 25.46
C LYS A 91 -16.37 -8.81 24.61
N GLU A 92 -16.45 -7.48 24.44
CA GLU A 92 -17.60 -6.87 23.75
C GLU A 92 -17.51 -7.09 22.24
N ASN A 93 -16.35 -6.78 21.64
CA ASN A 93 -16.11 -6.90 20.20
C ASN A 93 -15.25 -8.11 19.82
N ASP A 94 -14.63 -8.77 20.78
CA ASP A 94 -13.75 -9.93 20.62
C ASP A 94 -12.71 -9.81 19.47
N ILE A 95 -12.04 -8.66 19.41
CA ILE A 95 -11.09 -8.33 18.33
C ILE A 95 -9.66 -8.78 18.68
N MET A 96 -9.27 -8.75 19.96
CA MET A 96 -7.90 -8.96 20.41
C MET A 96 -7.62 -10.42 20.76
N TYR A 97 -6.53 -10.97 20.24
CA TYR A 97 -5.93 -12.22 20.75
C TYR A 97 -5.28 -11.97 22.10
N THR A 98 -5.64 -12.77 23.11
CA THR A 98 -5.10 -12.66 24.47
C THR A 98 -4.21 -13.84 24.81
N ILE A 99 -3.18 -13.57 25.61
CA ILE A 99 -2.24 -14.55 26.16
C ILE A 99 -2.23 -14.38 27.68
N GLU A 100 -2.54 -15.46 28.39
CA GLU A 100 -2.47 -15.53 29.84
C GLU A 100 -1.44 -16.55 30.27
N ASN A 101 -0.57 -16.18 31.18
CA ASN A 101 0.43 -17.06 31.78
C ASN A 101 0.80 -16.58 33.21
N ASN A 102 1.75 -17.25 33.86
CA ASN A 102 2.22 -16.92 35.19
C ASN A 102 2.94 -15.55 35.32
N LEU A 103 3.22 -14.86 34.20
CA LEU A 103 3.80 -13.51 34.19
C LEU A 103 2.73 -12.43 34.08
N GLY A 104 1.49 -12.77 33.72
CA GLY A 104 0.37 -11.85 33.58
C GLY A 104 -0.48 -12.09 32.34
N GLU A 105 -1.34 -11.12 32.05
CA GLU A 105 -2.22 -11.10 30.87
C GLU A 105 -1.70 -10.09 29.85
N TYR A 106 -1.74 -10.49 28.60
CA TYR A 106 -1.25 -9.70 27.45
C TYR A 106 -2.23 -9.81 26.28
N GLY A 107 -2.19 -8.83 25.38
CA GLY A 107 -2.84 -8.87 24.08
C GLY A 107 -1.83 -8.81 22.94
N LEU A 108 -2.10 -9.49 21.82
CA LEU A 108 -1.42 -9.22 20.56
C LEU A 108 -2.02 -7.95 19.94
N ALA A 109 -1.17 -6.99 19.60
CA ALA A 109 -1.53 -5.64 19.19
C ALA A 109 -2.52 -5.60 17.98
N PRO A 110 -3.78 -5.23 18.16
CA PRO A 110 -4.67 -4.89 17.05
C PRO A 110 -4.46 -3.45 16.57
N THR A 111 -3.88 -2.60 17.42
CA THR A 111 -3.55 -1.18 17.26
C THR A 111 -2.58 -0.77 18.37
N ALA A 112 -2.14 0.49 18.48
CA ALA A 112 -1.12 0.90 19.46
C ALA A 112 -1.33 2.28 20.10
N GLU A 113 -2.58 2.80 20.22
CA GLU A 113 -2.87 4.11 20.83
C GLU A 113 -2.29 4.22 22.24
N GLU A 114 -2.46 3.19 23.08
CA GLU A 114 -1.97 3.15 24.44
C GLU A 114 -0.45 3.24 24.50
N CYS A 115 0.22 2.44 23.67
CA CYS A 115 1.69 2.45 23.59
C CYS A 115 2.21 3.80 23.09
N ALA A 116 1.57 4.40 22.08
CA ALA A 116 1.93 5.68 21.53
C ALA A 116 1.76 6.80 22.55
N THR A 117 0.65 6.79 23.29
CA THR A 117 0.36 7.79 24.34
C THR A 117 1.41 7.73 25.46
N ILE A 118 1.76 6.54 25.96
CA ILE A 118 2.79 6.37 26.97
C ILE A 118 4.16 6.81 26.43
N TYR A 119 4.52 6.39 25.22
CA TYR A 119 5.80 6.75 24.60
C TYR A 119 5.91 8.26 24.38
N GLY A 120 4.84 8.88 23.86
CA GLY A 120 4.76 10.33 23.64
C GLY A 120 4.88 11.11 24.92
N SER A 121 4.17 10.75 25.97
CA SER A 121 4.19 11.44 27.26
C SER A 121 5.57 11.45 27.93
N ASN A 122 6.42 10.47 27.67
CA ASN A 122 7.80 10.45 28.17
C ASN A 122 8.76 11.39 27.41
N ARG A 123 8.36 11.90 26.24
CA ARG A 123 9.18 12.74 25.37
C ARG A 123 8.65 14.15 25.17
N LEU A 124 7.34 14.30 25.12
CA LEU A 124 6.64 15.54 24.78
C LEU A 124 6.20 16.30 26.03
N LEU A 125 7.13 16.52 26.97
CA LEU A 125 6.85 17.04 28.30
C LEU A 125 6.40 18.52 28.33
N SER A 126 6.60 19.25 27.24
CA SER A 126 6.35 20.68 27.13
C SER A 126 5.66 21.01 25.82
N TYR A 127 4.87 22.08 25.82
CA TYR A 127 4.27 22.65 24.60
C TYR A 127 5.28 22.94 23.49
N LYS A 128 6.57 23.14 23.82
CA LYS A 128 7.65 23.34 22.84
C LYS A 128 7.98 22.12 22.01
N ASN A 129 7.58 20.94 22.47
CA ASN A 129 7.76 19.66 21.79
C ASN A 129 6.61 19.32 20.84
N LEU A 130 5.56 20.14 20.82
CA LEU A 130 4.33 19.92 20.04
C LEU A 130 4.24 20.90 18.86
N PRO A 131 3.66 20.53 17.71
CA PRO A 131 3.10 19.19 17.43
C PRO A 131 4.17 18.13 17.19
N ALA A 132 3.82 16.86 17.40
CA ALA A 132 4.67 15.73 17.09
C ALA A 132 3.83 14.56 16.55
N THR A 133 4.34 13.83 15.57
CA THR A 133 3.67 12.64 15.02
C THR A 133 4.65 11.48 14.99
N TYR A 134 4.28 10.37 15.63
CA TYR A 134 5.03 9.11 15.60
C TYR A 134 4.30 8.11 14.72
N TYR A 135 5.02 7.35 13.89
CA TYR A 135 4.43 6.29 13.08
C TYR A 135 5.25 5.00 13.14
N GLN A 136 4.60 3.89 12.89
CA GLN A 136 5.24 2.60 12.68
C GLN A 136 4.64 1.88 11.47
N ILE A 137 5.40 0.95 10.89
CA ILE A 137 4.88 -0.04 9.95
C ILE A 137 5.12 -1.39 10.61
N SER A 138 4.05 -2.04 11.06
CA SER A 138 4.17 -3.26 11.85
C SER A 138 3.00 -4.21 11.62
N GLU A 139 3.22 -5.48 11.94
CA GLU A 139 2.18 -6.48 11.92
C GLU A 139 1.14 -6.23 13.03
N LYS A 140 -0.14 -6.36 12.66
CA LYS A 140 -1.30 -6.29 13.54
C LYS A 140 -2.02 -7.62 13.57
N PHE A 141 -2.73 -7.86 14.69
CA PHE A 141 -3.43 -9.10 14.96
C PHE A 141 -4.88 -8.80 15.33
N ARG A 142 -5.83 -9.30 14.54
CA ARG A 142 -7.26 -9.11 14.81
C ARG A 142 -7.99 -10.44 14.70
N LYS A 143 -8.83 -10.76 15.68
CA LYS A 143 -9.72 -11.94 15.63
C LYS A 143 -10.79 -11.71 14.58
N GLU A 144 -10.43 -11.85 13.32
CA GLU A 144 -11.38 -11.72 12.24
C GLU A 144 -12.22 -13.00 12.15
N ILE A 145 -13.49 -12.90 12.53
CA ILE A 145 -14.41 -14.06 12.59
C ILE A 145 -14.65 -14.61 11.19
N ARG A 146 -14.73 -13.72 10.18
CA ARG A 146 -15.00 -14.07 8.79
C ARG A 146 -13.88 -13.53 7.91
N ALA A 147 -12.68 -14.09 8.07
CA ALA A 147 -11.59 -13.80 7.15
C ALA A 147 -12.01 -14.21 5.72
N ARG A 148 -11.98 -13.25 4.78
CA ARG A 148 -12.44 -13.43 3.40
C ARG A 148 -11.67 -12.51 2.45
N GLY A 149 -11.81 -12.75 1.14
CA GLY A 149 -11.14 -11.92 0.13
C GLY A 149 -9.61 -12.02 0.21
N TYR A 150 -9.08 -13.16 0.68
CA TYR A 150 -7.65 -13.39 0.92
C TYR A 150 -7.06 -12.28 1.80
N LEU A 151 -6.37 -11.32 1.19
CA LEU A 151 -5.59 -10.29 1.86
C LEU A 151 -6.37 -8.99 2.13
N PHE A 152 -7.62 -8.91 1.71
CA PHE A 152 -8.48 -7.78 2.06
C PHE A 152 -8.89 -7.80 3.54
N ARG A 153 -9.12 -9.01 4.10
CA ARG A 153 -9.54 -9.16 5.50
C ARG A 153 -8.87 -10.34 6.21
N PRO A 154 -7.52 -10.32 6.36
CA PRO A 154 -6.79 -11.36 7.07
C PRO A 154 -6.79 -11.13 8.58
N ARG A 155 -6.37 -12.14 9.35
CA ARG A 155 -6.19 -12.09 10.81
C ARG A 155 -4.87 -11.49 11.24
N THR A 156 -3.85 -11.61 10.38
CA THR A 156 -2.54 -10.97 10.56
C THR A 156 -2.22 -10.16 9.32
N PHE A 157 -1.80 -8.91 9.50
CA PHE A 157 -1.54 -8.00 8.38
C PHE A 157 -0.60 -6.86 8.77
N THR A 158 0.13 -6.35 7.79
CA THR A 158 0.98 -5.18 7.97
C THR A 158 0.15 -3.89 7.83
N MET A 159 0.30 -3.00 8.81
CA MET A 159 -0.32 -1.67 8.84
C MET A 159 0.74 -0.61 9.11
N MET A 160 0.69 0.50 8.39
CA MET A 160 1.24 1.75 8.87
C MET A 160 0.21 2.37 9.81
N ASP A 161 0.61 2.65 11.04
CA ASP A 161 -0.20 3.36 12.03
C ASP A 161 0.60 4.53 12.61
N ALA A 162 -0.02 5.72 12.59
CA ALA A 162 0.58 6.95 13.08
C ALA A 162 -0.30 7.59 14.15
N TYR A 163 0.33 8.37 15.05
CA TYR A 163 -0.29 8.99 16.20
C TYR A 163 0.25 10.41 16.37
N SER A 164 -0.63 11.40 16.27
CA SER A 164 -0.25 12.81 16.50
C SER A 164 -0.55 13.26 17.92
N PHE A 165 0.25 14.22 18.37
CA PHE A 165 0.15 14.89 19.66
C PHE A 165 0.19 16.39 19.43
N ASP A 166 -0.87 17.07 19.82
CA ASP A 166 -1.09 18.47 19.58
C ASP A 166 -1.50 19.18 20.90
N LYS A 167 -1.24 20.49 21.00
CA LYS A 167 -1.52 21.26 22.23
C LYS A 167 -2.97 21.74 22.34
N SER A 168 -3.70 21.76 21.22
CA SER A 168 -5.09 22.23 21.16
C SER A 168 -5.88 21.49 20.08
N LYS A 169 -7.21 21.60 20.11
CA LYS A 169 -8.08 21.06 19.06
C LYS A 169 -7.78 21.69 17.69
N GLU A 170 -7.49 22.97 17.66
CA GLU A 170 -7.16 23.71 16.43
C GLU A 170 -5.85 23.19 15.80
N ASP A 171 -4.84 22.89 16.63
CA ASP A 171 -3.59 22.36 16.14
C ASP A 171 -3.75 20.89 15.69
N MET A 172 -4.53 20.08 16.42
CA MET A 172 -4.91 18.72 15.99
C MET A 172 -5.59 18.76 14.61
N ASN A 173 -6.50 19.70 14.35
CA ASN A 173 -7.14 19.85 13.05
C ASN A 173 -6.13 20.18 11.94
N LYS A 174 -5.11 21.01 12.24
CA LYS A 174 -4.03 21.29 11.26
C LYS A 174 -3.21 20.04 10.95
N THR A 175 -2.86 19.28 11.99
CA THR A 175 -2.13 18.00 11.82
C THR A 175 -2.98 16.98 11.06
N TYR A 176 -4.27 16.90 11.37
CA TYR A 176 -5.22 16.04 10.66
C TYR A 176 -5.28 16.37 9.16
N ASN A 177 -5.42 17.63 8.79
CA ASN A 177 -5.44 18.07 7.39
C ASN A 177 -4.08 17.82 6.71
N LYS A 178 -2.96 18.01 7.42
CA LYS A 178 -1.63 17.65 6.91
C LYS A 178 -1.54 16.17 6.58
N MET A 179 -2.04 15.30 7.45
CA MET A 179 -2.03 13.85 7.23
C MET A 179 -2.97 13.42 6.10
N HIS A 180 -4.11 14.09 5.92
CA HIS A 180 -4.97 13.92 4.75
C HIS A 180 -4.19 14.14 3.45
N GLU A 181 -3.49 15.28 3.32
CA GLU A 181 -2.68 15.59 2.14
C GLU A 181 -1.53 14.59 1.92
N VAL A 182 -0.91 14.11 3.01
CA VAL A 182 0.12 13.05 2.93
C VAL A 182 -0.45 11.77 2.34
N TYR A 183 -1.65 11.38 2.77
CA TYR A 183 -2.30 10.17 2.25
C TYR A 183 -2.64 10.29 0.76
N LEU A 184 -3.19 11.43 0.34
CA LEU A 184 -3.46 11.67 -1.09
C LEU A 184 -2.18 11.52 -1.93
N LYS A 185 -1.04 12.06 -1.47
CA LYS A 185 0.25 11.91 -2.15
C LYS A 185 0.76 10.47 -2.19
N ILE A 186 0.59 9.73 -1.08
CA ILE A 186 0.97 8.31 -1.04
C ILE A 186 0.18 7.54 -2.11
N PHE A 187 -1.14 7.69 -2.14
CA PHE A 187 -1.98 6.96 -3.09
C PHE A 187 -1.78 7.42 -4.54
N GLU A 188 -1.55 8.71 -4.78
CA GLU A 188 -1.16 9.22 -6.09
C GLU A 188 0.13 8.57 -6.61
N ARG A 189 1.18 8.51 -5.78
CA ARG A 189 2.44 7.83 -6.11
C ARG A 189 2.29 6.34 -6.34
N LEU A 190 1.33 5.70 -5.67
CA LEU A 190 0.98 4.29 -5.88
C LEU A 190 0.10 4.07 -7.12
N GLY A 191 -0.38 5.14 -7.76
CA GLY A 191 -1.26 5.07 -8.93
C GLY A 191 -2.67 4.58 -8.59
N ILE A 192 -3.12 4.78 -7.34
CA ILE A 192 -4.46 4.39 -6.88
C ILE A 192 -5.35 5.63 -6.81
N LYS A 193 -6.47 5.60 -7.52
CA LYS A 193 -7.51 6.63 -7.36
C LYS A 193 -8.26 6.37 -6.04
N ILE A 194 -8.18 7.34 -5.14
CA ILE A 194 -8.85 7.32 -3.83
C ILE A 194 -10.01 8.32 -3.84
N ILE A 195 -11.06 7.97 -3.13
CA ILE A 195 -12.17 8.85 -2.77
C ILE A 195 -12.12 9.01 -1.24
N PRO A 196 -11.74 10.19 -0.72
CA PRO A 196 -11.89 10.51 0.70
C PRO A 196 -13.37 10.45 1.08
N THR A 197 -13.69 9.66 2.10
CA THR A 197 -15.06 9.28 2.42
C THR A 197 -15.30 9.49 3.91
N VAL A 198 -16.32 10.25 4.24
CA VAL A 198 -16.74 10.40 5.65
C VAL A 198 -17.40 9.11 6.13
N SER A 199 -17.01 8.69 7.32
CA SER A 199 -17.42 7.44 7.94
C SER A 199 -17.62 7.59 9.46
N ASP A 200 -18.06 6.53 10.12
CA ASP A 200 -18.21 6.48 11.57
C ASP A 200 -16.86 6.38 12.29
N GLY A 201 -16.74 7.07 13.44
CA GLY A 201 -15.58 6.95 14.33
C GLY A 201 -15.44 5.61 15.05
N GLY A 202 -16.47 4.79 15.06
CA GLY A 202 -16.49 3.43 15.60
C GLY A 202 -15.94 3.30 17.03
N THR A 203 -15.27 2.18 17.30
CA THR A 203 -14.67 1.89 18.62
C THR A 203 -13.46 2.75 18.97
N MET A 204 -12.87 3.41 17.98
CA MET A 204 -11.71 4.31 18.19
C MET A 204 -12.13 5.56 18.98
N GLY A 205 -13.37 6.01 18.76
CA GLY A 205 -13.92 7.23 19.33
C GLY A 205 -13.38 8.47 18.65
N GLY A 206 -14.17 9.51 18.64
CA GLY A 206 -13.89 10.76 17.94
C GLY A 206 -15.14 11.20 17.19
N ASN A 207 -15.23 12.51 16.90
CA ASN A 207 -16.42 13.08 16.24
C ASN A 207 -16.29 13.09 14.71
N VAL A 208 -15.11 12.79 14.16
CA VAL A 208 -14.84 12.82 12.73
C VAL A 208 -13.91 11.66 12.38
N SER A 209 -14.34 10.85 11.45
CA SER A 209 -13.57 9.79 10.82
C SER A 209 -13.60 9.98 9.31
N GLU A 210 -12.49 9.77 8.68
CA GLU A 210 -12.36 9.79 7.23
C GLU A 210 -11.66 8.52 6.77
N GLU A 211 -12.23 7.87 5.78
CA GLU A 211 -11.67 6.71 5.12
C GLU A 211 -11.17 7.07 3.72
N PHE A 212 -10.09 6.46 3.32
CA PHE A 212 -9.54 6.57 1.97
C PHE A 212 -9.94 5.33 1.19
N GLN A 213 -11.05 5.47 0.45
CA GLN A 213 -11.70 4.38 -0.25
C GLN A 213 -11.22 4.26 -1.70
N ALA A 214 -10.74 3.07 -2.09
CA ALA A 214 -10.42 2.75 -3.48
C ALA A 214 -11.61 2.05 -4.14
N VAL A 215 -12.04 2.57 -5.29
CA VAL A 215 -13.10 1.93 -6.08
C VAL A 215 -12.57 0.61 -6.67
N THR A 216 -13.27 -0.48 -6.36
CA THR A 216 -12.94 -1.80 -6.89
C THR A 216 -14.18 -2.70 -6.86
N ALA A 217 -14.33 -3.55 -7.88
CA ALA A 217 -15.41 -4.54 -7.92
C ALA A 217 -15.32 -5.59 -6.80
N LEU A 218 -14.18 -5.66 -6.10
CA LEU A 218 -13.89 -6.57 -5.00
C LEU A 218 -14.17 -5.97 -3.62
N GLY A 219 -14.62 -4.71 -3.60
CA GLY A 219 -14.86 -3.97 -2.37
C GLY A 219 -15.92 -4.63 -1.48
N GLU A 220 -15.71 -4.48 -0.18
CA GLU A 220 -16.67 -4.91 0.84
C GLU A 220 -17.60 -3.79 1.27
N ASP A 221 -17.18 -2.54 1.02
CA ASP A 221 -17.90 -1.34 1.36
C ASP A 221 -18.67 -0.81 0.14
N THR A 222 -19.69 -0.03 0.43
CA THR A 222 -20.45 0.71 -0.57
C THR A 222 -20.37 2.18 -0.22
N ILE A 223 -19.87 3.00 -1.16
CA ILE A 223 -19.81 4.44 -1.01
C ILE A 223 -20.73 5.14 -2.01
N LEU A 224 -21.25 6.27 -1.61
CA LEU A 224 -21.89 7.25 -2.48
C LEU A 224 -20.89 8.38 -2.75
N TYR A 225 -20.70 8.73 -4.01
CA TYR A 225 -19.72 9.73 -4.45
C TYR A 225 -20.39 10.81 -5.31
N ASP A 226 -20.18 12.05 -4.93
CA ASP A 226 -20.57 13.23 -5.71
C ASP A 226 -19.35 13.70 -6.52
N GLU A 227 -19.40 13.52 -7.84
CA GLU A 227 -18.29 13.87 -8.74
C GLU A 227 -18.08 15.39 -8.86
N ASP A 228 -19.12 16.20 -8.64
CA ASP A 228 -19.03 17.66 -8.74
C ASP A 228 -18.39 18.28 -7.49
N LEU A 229 -18.65 17.70 -6.33
CA LEU A 229 -18.09 18.13 -5.05
C LEU A 229 -16.80 17.41 -4.70
N ASP A 230 -16.45 16.32 -5.40
CA ASP A 230 -15.32 15.42 -5.10
C ASP A 230 -15.34 14.89 -3.65
N VAL A 231 -16.52 14.50 -3.17
CA VAL A 231 -16.72 13.98 -1.81
C VAL A 231 -17.44 12.64 -1.82
N GLY A 232 -17.01 11.75 -0.93
CA GLY A 232 -17.62 10.46 -0.66
C GLY A 232 -18.29 10.39 0.71
N ILE A 233 -19.32 9.55 0.82
CA ILE A 233 -19.92 9.16 2.08
C ILE A 233 -20.09 7.64 2.11
N ASN A 234 -19.69 7.00 3.20
CA ASN A 234 -19.96 5.57 3.38
C ASN A 234 -21.48 5.38 3.53
N LYS A 235 -22.03 4.43 2.77
CA LYS A 235 -23.50 4.23 2.73
C LYS A 235 -24.09 3.92 4.11
N GLU A 236 -23.32 3.29 5.00
CA GLU A 236 -23.74 3.01 6.37
C GLU A 236 -24.07 4.27 7.18
N VAL A 237 -23.44 5.42 6.87
CA VAL A 237 -23.70 6.69 7.55
C VAL A 237 -25.14 7.15 7.33
N LEU A 238 -25.81 6.72 6.26
CA LEU A 238 -27.21 7.05 5.99
C LEU A 238 -28.19 6.43 6.99
N ASP A 239 -27.76 5.39 7.70
CA ASP A 239 -28.55 4.71 8.73
C ASP A 239 -28.39 5.36 10.12
N PHE A 240 -27.50 6.37 10.25
CA PHE A 240 -27.26 7.05 11.53
C PHE A 240 -28.31 8.14 11.81
N GLU A 241 -28.61 8.34 13.09
CA GLU A 241 -29.56 9.37 13.53
C GLU A 241 -29.10 10.80 13.17
N ASN A 242 -27.78 11.05 13.14
CA ASN A 242 -27.16 12.33 12.82
C ASN A 242 -26.69 12.46 11.36
N LYS A 243 -27.20 11.65 10.44
CA LYS A 243 -26.82 11.67 9.01
C LYS A 243 -26.91 13.07 8.37
N ASP A 244 -27.92 13.85 8.77
CA ASP A 244 -28.14 15.18 8.19
C ASP A 244 -27.01 16.16 8.55
N GLU A 245 -26.33 15.96 9.71
CA GLU A 245 -25.15 16.73 10.08
C GLU A 245 -23.98 16.40 9.18
N TYR A 246 -23.75 15.12 8.85
CA TYR A 246 -22.70 14.69 7.90
C TYR A 246 -22.95 15.25 6.51
N LEU A 247 -24.20 15.15 6.00
CA LEU A 247 -24.57 15.68 4.69
C LEU A 247 -24.38 17.20 4.62
N ALA A 248 -24.76 17.92 5.68
CA ALA A 248 -24.59 19.36 5.77
C ALA A 248 -23.12 19.79 5.79
N GLN A 249 -22.26 19.07 6.54
CA GLN A 249 -20.81 19.32 6.59
C GLN A 249 -20.15 19.16 5.23
N LEU A 250 -20.59 18.20 4.43
CA LEU A 250 -20.10 17.92 3.08
C LEU A 250 -20.77 18.78 1.99
N ASN A 251 -21.70 19.66 2.35
CA ASN A 251 -22.53 20.42 1.41
C ASN A 251 -23.36 19.55 0.44
N ILE A 252 -23.64 18.30 0.79
CA ILE A 252 -24.47 17.38 0.02
C ILE A 252 -25.95 17.77 0.22
N LYS A 253 -26.57 18.25 -0.85
CA LYS A 253 -27.97 18.70 -0.82
C LYS A 253 -28.95 17.64 -1.34
N ASP A 254 -28.47 16.73 -2.15
CA ASP A 254 -29.29 15.74 -2.84
C ASP A 254 -28.51 14.43 -3.07
N ILE A 255 -28.75 13.47 -2.21
CA ILE A 255 -28.12 12.14 -2.28
C ILE A 255 -28.46 11.41 -3.59
N SER A 256 -29.64 11.70 -4.21
CA SER A 256 -30.06 11.02 -5.44
C SER A 256 -29.16 11.29 -6.65
N LYS A 257 -28.31 12.32 -6.58
CA LYS A 257 -27.31 12.66 -7.62
C LYS A 257 -25.99 11.93 -7.44
N MET A 258 -25.75 11.37 -6.28
CA MET A 258 -24.52 10.64 -5.99
C MET A 258 -24.52 9.29 -6.70
N LYS A 259 -23.34 8.87 -7.15
CA LYS A 259 -23.13 7.56 -7.76
C LYS A 259 -22.69 6.55 -6.71
N GLU A 260 -23.26 5.36 -6.79
CA GLU A 260 -22.89 4.25 -5.90
C GLU A 260 -21.73 3.46 -6.48
N TYR A 261 -20.70 3.23 -5.64
CA TYR A 261 -19.53 2.40 -5.98
C TYR A 261 -19.27 1.37 -4.91
N SER A 262 -18.87 0.17 -5.35
CA SER A 262 -18.21 -0.81 -4.47
C SER A 262 -16.77 -0.37 -4.25
N SER A 263 -16.29 -0.42 -3.01
CA SER A 263 -14.99 0.12 -2.63
C SER A 263 -14.35 -0.68 -1.51
N VAL A 264 -13.07 -0.43 -1.29
CA VAL A 264 -12.29 -0.97 -0.17
C VAL A 264 -11.56 0.15 0.55
N GLU A 265 -11.67 0.17 1.87
CA GLU A 265 -10.91 1.06 2.74
C GLU A 265 -9.43 0.67 2.73
N LEU A 266 -8.56 1.58 2.26
CA LEU A 266 -7.11 1.41 2.25
C LEU A 266 -6.42 2.13 3.41
N GLY A 267 -7.03 3.18 3.93
CA GLY A 267 -6.55 3.93 5.07
C GLY A 267 -7.66 4.70 5.75
N ASN A 268 -7.39 5.16 6.96
CA ASN A 268 -8.32 5.98 7.75
C ASN A 268 -7.59 7.00 8.62
N ASN A 269 -8.29 8.08 8.93
CA ASN A 269 -7.88 9.14 9.83
C ASN A 269 -8.94 9.37 10.89
N PHE A 270 -8.53 9.45 12.17
CA PHE A 270 -9.42 9.70 13.29
C PHE A 270 -8.95 10.88 14.14
N GLN A 271 -9.87 11.73 14.53
CA GLN A 271 -9.66 12.74 15.56
C GLN A 271 -10.02 12.16 16.93
N LEU A 272 -9.02 11.74 17.69
CA LEU A 272 -9.21 11.09 19.01
C LEU A 272 -9.51 12.10 20.13
N GLY A 273 -9.22 13.39 19.92
CA GLY A 273 -9.32 14.40 20.94
C GLY A 273 -8.41 14.13 22.13
N THR A 274 -8.91 14.32 23.34
CA THR A 274 -8.16 14.09 24.59
C THR A 274 -8.43 12.72 25.24
N LYS A 275 -9.20 11.85 24.59
CA LYS A 275 -9.69 10.58 25.16
C LYS A 275 -8.59 9.75 25.81
N TYR A 276 -7.47 9.55 25.12
CA TYR A 276 -6.38 8.70 25.63
C TYR A 276 -5.51 9.44 26.65
N SER A 277 -5.15 10.68 26.40
CA SER A 277 -4.33 11.46 27.33
C SER A 277 -5.02 11.67 28.66
N GLU A 278 -6.31 11.95 28.68
CA GLU A 278 -7.10 12.12 29.93
C GLU A 278 -7.32 10.80 30.65
N SER A 279 -7.79 9.74 29.95
CA SER A 279 -8.07 8.46 30.61
C SER A 279 -6.82 7.79 31.18
N MET A 280 -5.65 8.02 30.55
CA MET A 280 -4.37 7.47 31.00
C MET A 280 -3.61 8.41 31.95
N GLY A 281 -4.12 9.61 32.21
CA GLY A 281 -3.50 10.59 33.10
C GLY A 281 -2.15 11.12 32.57
N LEU A 282 -2.02 11.31 31.27
CA LEU A 282 -0.77 11.70 30.61
C LEU A 282 -0.90 13.13 30.04
N PHE A 283 -0.04 14.06 30.50
CA PHE A 283 -0.15 15.49 30.25
C PHE A 283 1.19 16.11 29.87
N PHE A 284 1.14 17.24 29.14
CA PHE A 284 2.28 18.12 28.89
C PHE A 284 2.12 19.43 29.71
N LYS A 285 3.22 20.18 29.85
CA LYS A 285 3.20 21.52 30.48
C LYS A 285 3.05 22.61 29.43
N ASP A 286 2.02 23.46 29.61
CA ASP A 286 1.80 24.64 28.77
C ASP A 286 2.81 25.78 29.04
N GLU A 287 2.64 26.93 28.41
CA GLU A 287 3.51 28.11 28.56
C GLU A 287 3.55 28.66 29.99
N GLN A 288 2.50 28.43 30.76
CA GLN A 288 2.38 28.82 32.17
C GLN A 288 2.84 27.71 33.13
N GLY A 289 3.33 26.58 32.62
CA GLY A 289 3.74 25.43 33.39
C GLY A 289 2.57 24.57 33.93
N LYS A 290 1.35 24.81 33.44
CA LYS A 290 0.15 24.06 33.83
C LYS A 290 0.04 22.78 32.99
N GLU A 291 -0.35 21.67 33.62
CA GLU A 291 -0.62 20.42 32.94
C GLU A 291 -1.86 20.49 32.05
N LYS A 292 -1.73 20.01 30.82
CA LYS A 292 -2.77 19.94 29.80
C LYS A 292 -2.75 18.57 29.12
N PRO A 293 -3.92 18.02 28.79
CA PRO A 293 -3.99 16.80 27.98
C PRO A 293 -3.55 17.09 26.55
N TYR A 294 -2.93 16.08 25.89
CA TYR A 294 -2.67 16.13 24.48
C TYR A 294 -3.96 15.95 23.69
N TYR A 295 -4.14 16.74 22.64
CA TYR A 295 -5.09 16.42 21.58
C TYR A 295 -4.41 15.47 20.60
N MET A 296 -5.04 14.33 20.32
CA MET A 296 -4.45 13.27 19.54
C MET A 296 -5.27 12.97 18.29
N GLY A 297 -4.58 12.58 17.23
CA GLY A 297 -5.14 11.92 16.06
C GLY A 297 -4.49 10.55 15.86
N CYS A 298 -5.19 9.62 15.22
CA CYS A 298 -4.57 8.40 14.73
C CYS A 298 -4.89 8.19 13.25
N TYR A 299 -3.96 7.55 12.55
CA TYR A 299 -3.93 7.46 11.10
C TYR A 299 -3.46 6.06 10.72
N GLY A 300 -4.22 5.33 9.92
CA GLY A 300 -3.93 3.95 9.56
C GLY A 300 -3.89 3.73 8.04
N ILE A 301 -2.94 2.93 7.54
CA ILE A 301 -2.90 2.45 6.16
C ILE A 301 -2.68 0.95 6.16
N GLY A 302 -3.60 0.20 5.56
CA GLY A 302 -3.52 -1.25 5.40
C GLY A 302 -2.61 -1.64 4.23
N VAL A 303 -1.32 -1.89 4.47
CA VAL A 303 -0.34 -2.17 3.40
C VAL A 303 -0.73 -3.39 2.57
N GLY A 304 -1.18 -4.46 3.21
CA GLY A 304 -1.63 -5.66 2.51
C GLY A 304 -2.84 -5.42 1.60
N ARG A 305 -3.80 -4.57 2.05
CA ARG A 305 -4.95 -4.16 1.23
C ARG A 305 -4.52 -3.35 0.00
N ILE A 306 -3.52 -2.47 0.15
CA ILE A 306 -2.95 -1.73 -0.99
C ILE A 306 -2.36 -2.70 -2.02
N VAL A 307 -1.53 -3.66 -1.58
CA VAL A 307 -0.96 -4.67 -2.48
C VAL A 307 -2.06 -5.42 -3.22
N ALA A 308 -3.07 -5.94 -2.50
CA ALA A 308 -4.17 -6.66 -3.10
C ALA A 308 -4.94 -5.82 -4.13
N THR A 309 -5.27 -4.56 -3.79
CA THR A 309 -5.97 -3.63 -4.67
C THR A 309 -5.17 -3.33 -5.94
N ILE A 310 -3.86 -3.06 -5.82
CA ILE A 310 -3.00 -2.81 -6.98
C ILE A 310 -2.97 -4.03 -7.90
N LEU A 311 -2.80 -5.21 -7.35
CA LEU A 311 -2.70 -6.44 -8.14
C LEU A 311 -4.00 -6.73 -8.89
N GLU A 312 -5.14 -6.66 -8.21
CA GLU A 312 -6.44 -6.94 -8.81
C GLU A 312 -6.86 -5.89 -9.85
N ASN A 313 -6.56 -4.61 -9.62
CA ASN A 313 -6.83 -3.54 -10.59
C ASN A 313 -5.91 -3.61 -11.83
N ASN A 314 -4.89 -4.44 -11.81
CA ASN A 314 -3.95 -4.62 -12.91
C ASN A 314 -3.96 -6.03 -13.51
N VAL A 315 -5.06 -6.78 -13.32
CA VAL A 315 -5.29 -8.06 -14.00
C VAL A 315 -5.41 -7.83 -15.50
N ILE A 316 -4.72 -8.65 -16.28
CA ILE A 316 -4.74 -8.63 -17.75
C ILE A 316 -5.69 -9.71 -18.23
N LYS A 317 -6.69 -9.30 -19.03
CA LYS A 317 -7.64 -10.21 -19.70
C LYS A 317 -7.56 -10.04 -21.20
N GLU A 318 -7.66 -11.13 -21.94
CA GLU A 318 -7.78 -11.17 -23.38
C GLU A 318 -8.95 -12.08 -23.77
N ASN A 319 -9.95 -11.56 -24.49
CA ASN A 319 -11.19 -12.28 -24.80
C ASN A 319 -11.82 -12.91 -23.56
N GLU A 320 -11.99 -12.09 -22.48
CA GLU A 320 -12.51 -12.48 -21.17
C GLU A 320 -11.68 -13.53 -20.40
N LYS A 321 -10.56 -14.01 -20.96
CA LYS A 321 -9.68 -14.98 -20.30
C LYS A 321 -8.54 -14.28 -19.59
N ILE A 322 -8.29 -14.69 -18.34
CA ILE A 322 -7.18 -14.20 -17.53
C ILE A 322 -5.86 -14.63 -18.19
N LYS A 323 -4.97 -13.66 -18.39
CA LYS A 323 -3.59 -13.87 -18.87
C LYS A 323 -2.55 -13.73 -17.77
N GLY A 324 -2.91 -13.07 -16.67
CA GLY A 324 -2.06 -12.75 -15.55
C GLY A 324 -2.35 -11.34 -15.04
N PHE A 325 -1.33 -10.67 -14.56
CA PHE A 325 -1.41 -9.28 -14.09
C PHE A 325 -0.12 -8.52 -14.43
N SER A 326 -0.11 -7.20 -14.24
CA SER A 326 1.09 -6.37 -14.39
C SER A 326 1.24 -5.42 -13.20
N ILE A 327 2.36 -5.49 -12.51
CA ILE A 327 2.66 -4.59 -11.39
C ILE A 327 3.14 -3.25 -11.96
N PRO A 328 2.67 -2.09 -11.45
CA PRO A 328 3.21 -0.79 -11.85
C PRO A 328 4.72 -0.71 -11.69
N ALA A 329 5.43 -0.16 -12.67
CA ALA A 329 6.89 -0.23 -12.76
C ALA A 329 7.63 0.45 -11.58
N ASN A 330 7.01 1.47 -10.97
CA ASN A 330 7.56 2.22 -9.83
C ASN A 330 7.60 1.40 -8.53
N ILE A 331 6.77 0.36 -8.42
CA ILE A 331 6.70 -0.52 -7.23
C ILE A 331 7.06 -1.97 -7.55
N ALA A 332 7.27 -2.32 -8.81
CA ALA A 332 7.53 -3.70 -9.23
C ALA A 332 8.78 -4.28 -8.54
N PRO A 333 8.71 -5.50 -7.98
CA PRO A 333 9.84 -6.23 -7.42
C PRO A 333 10.98 -6.44 -8.41
N TYR A 334 10.60 -6.63 -9.67
CA TYR A 334 11.47 -6.70 -10.84
C TYR A 334 10.83 -5.88 -11.95
N LYS A 335 11.54 -4.85 -12.43
CA LYS A 335 11.05 -3.98 -13.51
C LYS A 335 11.04 -4.68 -14.86
N VAL A 336 11.99 -5.57 -15.07
CA VAL A 336 12.16 -6.27 -16.34
C VAL A 336 12.54 -7.72 -16.16
N GLN A 337 11.96 -8.58 -17.00
CA GLN A 337 12.37 -9.97 -17.15
C GLN A 337 13.14 -10.14 -18.46
N ILE A 338 14.33 -10.72 -18.38
CA ILE A 338 15.18 -11.03 -19.53
C ILE A 338 14.95 -12.49 -19.91
N ILE A 339 14.51 -12.71 -21.14
CA ILE A 339 14.32 -14.02 -21.77
C ILE A 339 15.28 -14.11 -22.95
N TYR A 340 15.93 -15.26 -23.12
CA TYR A 340 16.91 -15.44 -24.19
C TYR A 340 16.84 -16.82 -24.82
N LYS A 341 17.29 -16.89 -26.10
CA LYS A 341 17.66 -18.14 -26.78
C LYS A 341 19.07 -18.53 -26.35
N GLU A 342 19.38 -19.83 -26.40
CA GLU A 342 20.68 -20.39 -25.97
C GLU A 342 21.88 -19.70 -26.65
N ASP A 343 21.79 -19.40 -27.95
CA ASP A 343 22.83 -18.68 -28.71
C ASP A 343 23.00 -17.20 -28.27
N LYS A 344 22.10 -16.66 -27.46
CA LYS A 344 22.14 -15.29 -26.90
C LYS A 344 22.45 -15.25 -25.40
N LYS A 345 22.76 -16.38 -24.78
CA LYS A 345 23.00 -16.50 -23.33
C LYS A 345 24.04 -15.50 -22.80
N ASN A 346 25.18 -15.38 -23.46
CA ASN A 346 26.24 -14.46 -23.03
C ASN A 346 25.76 -13.01 -23.06
N ILE A 347 25.03 -12.60 -24.07
CA ILE A 347 24.48 -11.25 -24.20
C ILE A 347 23.45 -11.00 -23.11
N ALA A 348 22.61 -12.00 -22.79
CA ALA A 348 21.64 -11.90 -21.70
C ALA A 348 22.30 -11.75 -20.32
N GLU A 349 23.39 -12.47 -20.08
CA GLU A 349 24.18 -12.35 -18.85
C GLU A 349 24.87 -10.99 -18.74
N ASP A 350 25.41 -10.45 -19.83
CA ASP A 350 26.00 -9.12 -19.86
C ASP A 350 24.96 -8.04 -19.56
N LEU A 351 23.77 -8.12 -20.19
CA LEU A 351 22.65 -7.22 -19.91
C LEU A 351 22.19 -7.32 -18.45
N TYR A 352 22.04 -8.55 -17.95
CA TYR A 352 21.66 -8.80 -16.57
C TYR A 352 22.67 -8.18 -15.58
N LYS A 353 23.97 -8.31 -15.84
CA LYS A 353 25.04 -7.72 -15.04
C LYS A 353 24.96 -6.18 -15.09
N GLN A 354 24.86 -5.60 -16.28
CA GLN A 354 24.74 -4.15 -16.48
C GLN A 354 23.54 -3.56 -15.71
N LEU A 355 22.36 -4.20 -15.77
CA LEU A 355 21.18 -3.73 -15.05
C LEU A 355 21.35 -3.80 -13.54
N ASN A 356 21.98 -4.87 -13.01
CA ASN A 356 22.27 -4.95 -11.57
C ASN A 356 23.27 -3.87 -11.12
N GLU A 357 24.34 -3.61 -11.88
CA GLU A 357 25.30 -2.54 -11.59
C GLU A 357 24.64 -1.15 -11.60
N MET A 358 23.63 -0.97 -12.42
CA MET A 358 22.81 0.24 -12.46
C MET A 358 21.69 0.28 -11.40
N ASN A 359 21.58 -0.71 -10.52
CA ASN A 359 20.49 -0.86 -9.54
C ASN A 359 19.08 -0.87 -10.18
N VAL A 360 18.94 -1.43 -11.39
CA VAL A 360 17.65 -1.69 -12.01
C VAL A 360 17.17 -3.08 -11.58
N PRO A 361 16.05 -3.19 -10.84
CA PRO A 361 15.54 -4.48 -10.41
C PRO A 361 15.19 -5.35 -11.63
N CYS A 362 15.92 -6.43 -11.84
CA CYS A 362 15.72 -7.32 -12.99
C CYS A 362 15.76 -8.78 -12.59
N ILE A 363 15.11 -9.61 -13.40
CA ILE A 363 15.13 -11.07 -13.32
C ILE A 363 15.53 -11.66 -14.67
N ILE A 364 16.39 -12.68 -14.66
CA ILE A 364 16.77 -13.42 -15.85
C ILE A 364 16.15 -14.82 -15.81
N ASP A 365 15.51 -15.23 -16.89
CA ASP A 365 14.92 -16.55 -17.02
C ASP A 365 15.96 -17.55 -17.56
N ASP A 366 16.65 -18.17 -16.61
CA ASP A 366 17.77 -19.10 -16.82
C ASP A 366 17.33 -20.58 -16.90
N ARG A 367 16.04 -20.86 -17.16
CA ARG A 367 15.52 -22.23 -17.32
C ARG A 367 15.75 -22.70 -18.75
N ASP A 368 16.82 -23.43 -18.98
CA ASP A 368 17.27 -23.87 -20.32
C ASP A 368 16.33 -24.92 -20.94
N ASP A 369 15.52 -25.62 -20.13
CA ASP A 369 14.54 -26.63 -20.53
C ASP A 369 13.18 -26.05 -20.98
N GLU A 370 12.95 -24.73 -20.80
CA GLU A 370 11.70 -24.07 -21.14
C GLU A 370 11.73 -23.37 -22.49
N SER A 371 10.65 -23.52 -23.28
CA SER A 371 10.50 -22.78 -24.54
C SER A 371 10.31 -21.28 -24.29
N ILE A 372 10.71 -20.44 -25.27
CA ILE A 372 10.47 -18.98 -25.23
C ILE A 372 8.99 -18.65 -25.00
N GLY A 373 8.08 -19.40 -25.65
CA GLY A 373 6.63 -19.19 -25.47
C GLY A 373 6.15 -19.49 -24.04
N SER A 374 6.73 -20.50 -23.37
CA SER A 374 6.45 -20.80 -21.96
C SER A 374 6.99 -19.69 -21.06
N LYS A 375 8.23 -19.25 -21.29
CA LYS A 375 8.85 -18.16 -20.54
C LYS A 375 8.05 -16.84 -20.64
N ILE A 376 7.52 -16.49 -21.81
CA ILE A 376 6.68 -15.30 -22.02
C ILE A 376 5.37 -15.38 -21.20
N LYS A 377 4.74 -16.55 -21.14
CA LYS A 377 3.55 -16.73 -20.29
C LYS A 377 3.85 -16.45 -18.81
N ASP A 378 5.01 -16.88 -18.34
CA ASP A 378 5.42 -16.69 -16.95
C ASP A 378 5.68 -15.21 -16.62
N VAL A 379 6.01 -14.35 -17.59
CA VAL A 379 6.12 -12.88 -17.38
C VAL A 379 4.81 -12.30 -16.84
N HIS A 380 3.67 -12.69 -17.43
CA HIS A 380 2.35 -12.22 -17.00
C HIS A 380 1.94 -12.81 -15.63
N ILE A 381 2.35 -14.04 -15.35
CA ILE A 381 2.11 -14.68 -14.04
C ILE A 381 2.94 -14.00 -12.94
N MET A 382 4.17 -13.58 -13.28
CA MET A 382 5.06 -12.85 -12.38
C MET A 382 4.67 -11.40 -12.17
N GLY A 383 3.82 -10.85 -13.03
CA GLY A 383 3.43 -9.45 -13.00
C GLY A 383 4.55 -8.48 -13.38
N THR A 384 5.58 -8.93 -14.09
CA THR A 384 6.72 -8.09 -14.46
C THR A 384 6.29 -7.08 -15.54
N PRO A 385 6.47 -5.74 -15.33
CA PRO A 385 5.94 -4.73 -16.23
C PRO A 385 6.63 -4.66 -17.59
N TYR A 386 7.89 -5.06 -17.68
CA TYR A 386 8.64 -5.09 -18.95
C TYR A 386 9.26 -6.45 -19.21
N VAL A 387 9.33 -6.84 -20.48
CA VAL A 387 10.06 -8.03 -20.91
C VAL A 387 11.02 -7.70 -22.05
N ILE A 388 12.20 -8.31 -22.01
CA ILE A 388 13.19 -8.30 -23.07
C ILE A 388 13.35 -9.72 -23.58
N VAL A 389 13.17 -9.92 -24.89
CA VAL A 389 13.36 -11.22 -25.53
C VAL A 389 14.57 -11.15 -26.48
N LEU A 390 15.70 -11.68 -26.02
CA LEU A 390 16.90 -11.82 -26.83
C LEU A 390 16.78 -13.10 -27.70
N GLY A 391 16.20 -12.93 -28.87
CA GLY A 391 15.93 -13.98 -29.84
C GLY A 391 16.46 -13.61 -31.20
N ASN A 392 15.82 -14.12 -32.30
CA ASN A 392 16.22 -13.89 -33.69
C ASN A 392 16.18 -12.40 -34.11
N ARG A 393 15.41 -11.58 -33.42
CA ARG A 393 15.27 -10.15 -33.74
C ARG A 393 16.35 -9.27 -33.08
N PHE A 394 17.19 -9.84 -32.21
CA PHE A 394 18.32 -9.09 -31.67
C PHE A 394 19.40 -8.94 -32.71
N GLU A 395 19.46 -7.79 -33.38
CA GLU A 395 20.42 -7.44 -34.41
C GLU A 395 20.97 -6.02 -34.16
N ASN A 396 22.20 -5.78 -34.58
CA ASN A 396 22.85 -4.47 -34.57
C ASN A 396 22.86 -3.72 -33.20
N GLY A 397 22.84 -4.47 -32.08
CA GLY A 397 22.86 -3.89 -30.75
C GLY A 397 21.55 -3.21 -30.30
N ILE A 398 20.45 -3.44 -31.03
CA ILE A 398 19.11 -2.95 -30.65
C ILE A 398 18.37 -4.03 -29.89
N VAL A 399 17.79 -3.65 -28.76
CA VAL A 399 16.97 -4.49 -27.88
C VAL A 399 15.51 -4.07 -27.98
N GLU A 400 14.61 -5.02 -28.22
CA GLU A 400 13.16 -4.79 -28.12
C GLU A 400 12.74 -4.99 -26.66
N ILE A 401 12.15 -3.95 -26.07
CA ILE A 401 11.52 -3.98 -24.74
C ILE A 401 10.03 -3.90 -24.95
N GLU A 402 9.28 -4.87 -24.43
CA GLU A 402 7.82 -4.87 -24.48
C GLU A 402 7.24 -4.55 -23.10
N GLU A 403 6.31 -3.58 -23.05
CA GLU A 403 5.49 -3.32 -21.88
C GLU A 403 4.37 -4.34 -21.79
N THR A 404 4.36 -5.14 -20.72
CA THR A 404 3.51 -6.32 -20.56
C THR A 404 2.01 -6.00 -20.59
N LYS A 405 1.59 -4.87 -19.97
CA LYS A 405 0.17 -4.48 -19.88
C LYS A 405 -0.40 -3.98 -21.20
N SER A 406 0.33 -3.15 -21.92
CA SER A 406 -0.13 -2.49 -23.15
C SER A 406 0.32 -3.20 -24.42
N CYS A 407 1.22 -4.20 -24.32
CA CYS A 407 1.93 -4.85 -25.42
C CYS A 407 2.69 -3.84 -26.31
N LYS A 408 2.98 -2.65 -25.78
CA LYS A 408 3.73 -1.64 -26.51
C LYS A 408 5.21 -1.99 -26.54
N LYS A 409 5.83 -1.86 -27.71
CA LYS A 409 7.23 -2.19 -27.94
C LYS A 409 8.07 -0.95 -28.14
N TYR A 410 9.28 -1.01 -27.58
CA TYR A 410 10.29 0.04 -27.67
C TYR A 410 11.59 -0.55 -28.18
N GLU A 411 12.20 0.06 -29.18
CA GLU A 411 13.53 -0.27 -29.65
C GLU A 411 14.56 0.60 -28.96
N VAL A 412 15.48 -0.01 -28.24
CA VAL A 412 16.46 0.69 -27.38
C VAL A 412 17.85 0.14 -27.64
N ASP A 413 18.84 1.01 -27.77
CA ASP A 413 20.24 0.59 -27.82
C ASP A 413 20.61 -0.22 -26.57
N PHE A 414 21.33 -1.31 -26.73
CA PHE A 414 21.73 -2.21 -25.64
C PHE A 414 22.32 -1.46 -24.44
N GLU A 415 23.24 -0.52 -24.68
CA GLU A 415 23.90 0.27 -23.63
C GLU A 415 22.94 1.23 -22.91
N LYS A 416 21.79 1.56 -23.51
CA LYS A 416 20.80 2.51 -22.95
C LYS A 416 19.62 1.85 -22.25
N VAL A 417 19.53 0.53 -22.29
CA VAL A 417 18.43 -0.23 -21.67
C VAL A 417 18.25 0.12 -20.19
N GLY A 418 19.34 0.19 -19.43
CA GLY A 418 19.29 0.52 -18.01
C GLY A 418 18.76 1.94 -17.74
N MET A 419 19.15 2.91 -18.57
CA MET A 419 18.64 4.30 -18.47
C MET A 419 17.16 4.36 -18.81
N PHE A 420 16.71 3.67 -19.88
CA PHE A 420 15.31 3.57 -20.25
C PHE A 420 14.46 3.03 -19.11
N LEU A 421 14.87 1.93 -18.49
CA LEU A 421 14.14 1.29 -17.40
C LEU A 421 14.14 2.10 -16.10
N ARG A 422 15.18 2.88 -15.81
CA ARG A 422 15.20 3.81 -14.66
C ARG A 422 14.19 4.93 -14.82
N ASN A 423 14.07 5.47 -16.02
CA ASN A 423 13.22 6.62 -16.31
C ASN A 423 11.78 6.23 -16.67
N SER A 424 11.45 4.95 -16.67
CA SER A 424 10.11 4.44 -17.05
C SER A 424 8.97 4.84 -16.09
N GLU A 425 9.27 5.50 -14.98
CA GLU A 425 8.28 6.17 -14.12
C GLU A 425 7.65 7.40 -14.77
N GLY A 426 8.32 7.97 -15.78
CA GLY A 426 7.89 9.15 -16.54
C GLY A 426 8.09 8.97 -18.04
N ILE A 427 7.54 7.93 -18.68
CA ILE A 427 7.65 7.71 -20.15
C ILE A 427 7.20 8.93 -20.97
N ARG A 428 6.38 9.84 -20.41
CA ARG A 428 6.05 11.13 -21.04
C ARG A 428 7.28 12.03 -21.20
N ASP A 429 8.23 12.01 -20.27
CA ASP A 429 9.40 12.89 -20.29
C ASP A 429 10.56 12.34 -21.13
N VAL A 430 10.72 11.02 -21.25
CA VAL A 430 11.80 10.40 -22.04
C VAL A 430 11.59 10.63 -23.55
N LEU A 431 10.36 10.60 -24.04
CA LEU A 431 10.05 10.91 -25.44
C LEU A 431 10.34 12.40 -25.74
N VAL A 432 10.07 13.30 -24.80
CA VAL A 432 10.40 14.73 -24.92
C VAL A 432 11.91 14.93 -24.87
N PHE A 433 12.64 14.20 -24.00
CA PHE A 433 14.09 14.29 -23.89
C PHE A 433 14.82 13.75 -25.13
N LEU A 434 14.39 12.60 -25.65
CA LEU A 434 14.94 12.01 -26.90
C LEU A 434 14.62 12.88 -28.12
N HIS A 435 13.43 13.45 -28.18
CA HIS A 435 13.04 14.38 -29.25
C HIS A 435 13.85 15.69 -29.21
N ASN A 436 14.05 16.24 -28.03
CA ASN A 436 14.87 17.45 -27.82
C ASN A 436 16.35 17.20 -28.06
N TRP A 437 16.87 16.01 -27.73
CA TRP A 437 18.26 15.63 -27.94
C TRP A 437 18.56 15.38 -29.44
N HIS A 438 17.60 14.78 -30.18
CA HIS A 438 17.70 14.62 -31.62
C HIS A 438 17.75 16.00 -32.34
N ASN A 439 16.91 16.92 -31.93
CA ASN A 439 16.88 18.30 -32.43
C ASN A 439 18.16 19.09 -32.07
N PHE A 440 18.73 18.85 -30.88
CA PHE A 440 19.96 19.46 -30.44
C PHE A 440 21.18 18.97 -31.24
N ARG A 441 21.22 17.70 -31.63
CA ARG A 441 22.26 17.10 -32.48
C ARG A 441 22.16 17.58 -33.91
N MET A 442 20.99 17.76 -34.45
CA MET A 442 20.77 18.27 -35.82
C MET A 442 21.12 19.75 -35.93
N HIS A 443 21.06 20.53 -34.84
CA HIS A 443 21.49 21.92 -34.83
C HIS A 443 23.02 22.11 -34.76
N ARG A 444 23.78 21.13 -34.28
CA ARG A 444 25.26 21.15 -34.23
C ARG A 444 25.93 20.66 -35.51
N ILE A 445 25.22 19.98 -36.38
CA ILE A 445 25.74 19.49 -37.69
C ILE A 445 25.48 20.53 -38.80
N ARG A 446 24.73 21.60 -38.53
CA ARG A 446 24.45 22.72 -39.46
C ARG A 446 25.16 24.04 -39.12
N LYS A 447 26.14 24.00 -38.25
CA LYS A 447 27.14 25.05 -38.05
C LYS A 447 28.51 24.39 -38.17
#